data_26864624f8f978dbf239404a14ae3b4a
#
_entry.id   26864624f8f978dbf239404a14ae3b4a
#
_cell.length_a   1.000
_cell.length_b   1.000
_cell.length_c   1.000
_cell.angle_alpha   90.00
_cell.angle_beta   90.00
_cell.angle_gamma   90.00
#
_symmetry.space_group_name_H-M   'P 1'
#
loop_
_entity.id
_entity.type
_entity.pdbx_description
1 polymer ?
#
loop_
_entity_poly.entity_id
_entity_poly.type
_entity_poly.pdbx_seq_one_letter_code
_entity_poly.pdbx_strand_id
1 'polypeptide(L)'
;LASLVPYQDNRTLTEKLAVLDKIANKVNEKAGKIIIGRIGANKAILDRLRIQYVPTPSYELNDAIGGGFPRRRCTIVSGLADSGKTSLALETIAFNMKNDPNFIAIWLESENSLEEGYIVDTFGIDPDRFFYIEVESKKPAEEILDILYNILSTGIADICVINSLKCLIPTKEREASLFDTTIALQARLNSRMVSKFTAMVAEYNTAFVLIQRLSTDIGSMSRDPLIVAGGLAIRYWSSLTLDLRKKAILDSDPIGKDEGVKIGVRITKNHCAPWKNVYVKLDYYAIFGQGIEQYLSTLARAISKGIIVSKGAWLYWYDEKGEVKDKWNGKIAFRQAMKDNPDIFNELLKSVGSGVDNMSEDEIEEVQAETAELEKISNKKSNKKEQVVTVA
;
A
#
# COMPACT_ATOMS: atom_id res chain seq x y z
N LEU A 1 24.88 -47.18 6.43
CA LEU A 1 24.66 -45.96 5.65
C LEU A 1 24.58 -46.37 4.19
N ALA A 2 23.36 -46.60 3.67
CA ALA A 2 23.13 -46.84 2.25
C ALA A 2 23.49 -45.54 1.53
N SER A 3 24.46 -45.59 0.64
CA SER A 3 24.80 -44.48 -0.26
C SER A 3 23.58 -44.21 -1.14
N LEU A 4 22.90 -43.09 -0.94
CA LEU A 4 21.91 -42.58 -1.87
C LEU A 4 22.63 -42.30 -3.18
N VAL A 5 22.56 -43.21 -4.15
CA VAL A 5 22.97 -42.93 -5.52
C VAL A 5 22.02 -41.86 -6.06
N PRO A 6 22.50 -40.67 -6.46
CA PRO A 6 21.62 -39.68 -7.01
C PRO A 6 20.95 -40.21 -8.27
N TYR A 7 19.63 -40.12 -8.37
CA TYR A 7 18.86 -40.46 -9.56
C TYR A 7 19.42 -39.66 -10.75
N GLN A 8 20.11 -40.33 -11.68
CA GLN A 8 20.60 -39.68 -12.90
C GLN A 8 19.56 -39.82 -14.00
N ASP A 9 18.91 -38.73 -14.31
CA ASP A 9 18.04 -38.61 -15.48
C ASP A 9 18.91 -38.24 -16.68
N ASN A 10 19.17 -39.22 -17.57
CA ASN A 10 20.03 -39.06 -18.73
C ASN A 10 19.41 -38.26 -19.90
N ARG A 11 18.18 -37.79 -19.75
CA ARG A 11 17.53 -36.95 -20.77
C ARG A 11 18.20 -35.59 -20.88
N THR A 12 18.33 -35.11 -22.10
CA THR A 12 18.77 -33.73 -22.38
C THR A 12 17.75 -32.70 -21.84
N LEU A 13 18.17 -31.46 -21.67
CA LEU A 13 17.27 -30.39 -21.26
C LEU A 13 16.05 -30.25 -22.19
N THR A 14 16.29 -30.37 -23.50
CA THR A 14 15.23 -30.30 -24.52
C THR A 14 14.19 -31.41 -24.35
N GLU A 15 14.63 -32.64 -24.11
CA GLU A 15 13.72 -33.75 -23.85
C GLU A 15 12.95 -33.61 -22.56
N LYS A 16 13.57 -33.10 -21.49
CA LYS A 16 12.89 -32.81 -20.23
C LYS A 16 11.82 -31.74 -20.42
N LEU A 17 12.15 -30.66 -21.12
CA LEU A 17 11.19 -29.57 -21.40
C LEU A 17 10.04 -30.06 -22.28
N ALA A 18 10.27 -30.87 -23.30
CA ALA A 18 9.22 -31.41 -24.16
C ALA A 18 8.22 -32.29 -23.39
N VAL A 19 8.69 -33.08 -22.43
CA VAL A 19 7.82 -33.92 -21.59
C VAL A 19 6.95 -33.01 -20.70
N LEU A 20 7.52 -31.97 -20.06
CA LEU A 20 6.79 -31.04 -19.21
C LEU A 20 5.78 -30.21 -20.01
N ASP A 21 6.16 -29.73 -21.20
CA ASP A 21 5.26 -28.97 -22.08
C ASP A 21 4.05 -29.83 -22.52
N LYS A 22 4.28 -31.11 -22.85
CA LYS A 22 3.21 -32.05 -23.20
C LYS A 22 2.22 -32.25 -22.05
N ILE A 23 2.73 -32.38 -20.82
CA ILE A 23 1.88 -32.50 -19.62
C ILE A 23 1.14 -31.19 -19.38
N ALA A 24 1.84 -30.05 -19.46
CA ALA A 24 1.26 -28.72 -19.26
C ALA A 24 0.10 -28.48 -20.24
N ASN A 25 0.29 -28.75 -21.52
CA ASN A 25 -0.76 -28.58 -22.54
C ASN A 25 -2.00 -29.44 -22.21
N LYS A 26 -1.81 -30.73 -21.90
CA LYS A 26 -2.92 -31.61 -21.54
C LYS A 26 -3.69 -31.14 -20.29
N VAL A 27 -2.99 -30.63 -19.30
CA VAL A 27 -3.62 -30.10 -18.07
C VAL A 27 -4.37 -28.79 -18.35
N ASN A 28 -3.78 -27.89 -19.14
CA ASN A 28 -4.38 -26.61 -19.50
C ASN A 28 -5.63 -26.79 -20.37
N GLU A 29 -5.58 -27.71 -21.35
CA GLU A 29 -6.77 -28.08 -22.16
C GLU A 29 -7.92 -28.58 -21.26
N LYS A 30 -7.63 -29.50 -20.34
CA LYS A 30 -8.63 -30.02 -19.41
C LYS A 30 -9.19 -28.94 -18.48
N ALA A 31 -8.36 -27.96 -18.10
CA ALA A 31 -8.75 -26.87 -17.21
C ALA A 31 -9.48 -25.73 -17.93
N GLY A 32 -9.46 -25.69 -19.27
CA GLY A 32 -9.96 -24.56 -20.06
C GLY A 32 -9.21 -23.24 -19.84
N LYS A 33 -8.10 -23.27 -19.11
CA LYS A 33 -7.25 -22.10 -18.83
C LYS A 33 -5.79 -22.52 -18.62
N ILE A 34 -4.87 -21.58 -18.84
CA ILE A 34 -3.44 -21.83 -18.62
C ILE A 34 -3.14 -21.78 -17.13
N ILE A 35 -2.83 -22.92 -16.51
CA ILE A 35 -2.44 -23.06 -15.11
C ILE A 35 -1.00 -23.54 -14.94
N ILE A 36 -0.40 -24.15 -15.96
CA ILE A 36 0.99 -24.62 -15.97
C ILE A 36 1.67 -24.14 -17.24
N GLY A 37 2.93 -23.68 -17.12
CA GLY A 37 3.75 -23.31 -18.26
C GLY A 37 5.10 -22.74 -17.83
N ARG A 38 6.02 -22.64 -18.78
CA ARG A 38 7.32 -21.99 -18.55
C ARG A 38 7.14 -20.47 -18.54
N ILE A 39 7.75 -19.81 -17.55
CA ILE A 39 7.68 -18.36 -17.40
C ILE A 39 8.15 -17.66 -18.69
N GLY A 40 9.27 -18.07 -19.27
CA GLY A 40 9.81 -17.44 -20.47
C GLY A 40 9.05 -17.72 -21.78
N ALA A 41 8.14 -18.71 -21.79
CA ALA A 41 7.38 -19.10 -22.98
C ALA A 41 5.90 -18.74 -22.90
N ASN A 42 5.41 -18.27 -21.76
CA ASN A 42 3.98 -18.06 -21.53
C ASN A 42 3.67 -16.70 -20.95
N LYS A 43 3.29 -15.77 -21.84
CA LYS A 43 2.92 -14.38 -21.47
C LYS A 43 1.79 -14.33 -20.42
N ALA A 44 0.79 -15.22 -20.51
CA ALA A 44 -0.35 -15.22 -19.58
C ALA A 44 0.08 -15.59 -18.14
N ILE A 45 1.14 -16.39 -17.97
CA ILE A 45 1.71 -16.66 -16.64
C ILE A 45 2.53 -15.45 -16.16
N LEU A 46 3.33 -14.85 -17.03
CA LEU A 46 4.06 -13.62 -16.70
C LEU A 46 3.13 -12.50 -16.28
N ASP A 47 2.04 -12.26 -17.01
CA ASP A 47 1.07 -11.21 -16.71
C ASP A 47 0.38 -11.45 -15.35
N ARG A 48 0.18 -12.74 -14.96
CA ARG A 48 -0.34 -13.07 -13.62
C ARG A 48 0.70 -12.86 -12.51
N LEU A 49 1.97 -12.98 -12.80
CA LEU A 49 3.06 -12.74 -11.84
C LEU A 49 3.33 -11.25 -11.64
N ARG A 50 3.04 -10.41 -12.66
CA ARG A 50 3.11 -8.96 -12.53
C ARG A 50 2.05 -8.47 -11.56
N ILE A 51 2.48 -7.76 -10.54
CA ILE A 51 1.56 -7.14 -9.59
C ILE A 51 1.05 -5.83 -10.20
N GLN A 52 -0.26 -5.71 -10.30
CA GLN A 52 -0.93 -4.47 -10.61
C GLN A 52 -1.30 -3.79 -9.28
N TYR A 53 -1.40 -2.47 -9.30
CA TYR A 53 -1.66 -1.69 -8.10
C TYR A 53 -2.86 -0.76 -8.26
N VAL A 54 -3.51 -0.46 -7.16
CA VAL A 54 -4.45 0.65 -7.00
C VAL A 54 -3.65 1.78 -6.34
N PRO A 55 -3.24 2.82 -7.10
CA PRO A 55 -2.37 3.86 -6.59
C PRO A 55 -3.07 4.68 -5.51
N THR A 56 -2.33 5.00 -4.44
CA THR A 56 -2.77 5.97 -3.43
C THR A 56 -2.50 7.40 -3.92
N PRO A 57 -3.15 8.42 -3.36
CA PRO A 57 -2.83 9.80 -3.72
C PRO A 57 -1.45 10.28 -3.21
N SER A 58 -0.75 9.49 -2.38
CA SER A 58 0.61 9.79 -1.93
C SER A 58 1.64 9.13 -2.83
N TYR A 59 2.40 9.94 -3.57
CA TYR A 59 3.47 9.43 -4.43
C TYR A 59 4.60 8.77 -3.63
N GLU A 60 4.98 9.36 -2.47
CA GLU A 60 6.02 8.79 -1.61
C GLU A 60 5.62 7.40 -1.10
N LEU A 61 4.33 7.24 -0.75
CA LEU A 61 3.82 5.95 -0.32
C LEU A 61 3.84 4.95 -1.46
N ASN A 62 3.38 5.36 -2.65
CA ASN A 62 3.39 4.50 -3.84
C ASN A 62 4.80 4.02 -4.19
N ASP A 63 5.78 4.93 -4.22
CA ASP A 63 7.19 4.59 -4.50
C ASP A 63 7.75 3.62 -3.45
N ALA A 64 7.39 3.81 -2.18
CA ALA A 64 7.86 2.95 -1.10
C ALA A 64 7.22 1.55 -1.09
N ILE A 65 5.97 1.40 -1.58
CA ILE A 65 5.25 0.12 -1.56
C ILE A 65 5.17 -0.57 -2.92
N GLY A 66 5.67 0.06 -3.98
CA GLY A 66 5.78 -0.53 -5.32
C GLY A 66 4.68 -0.11 -6.30
N GLY A 67 3.87 0.92 -5.96
CA GLY A 67 2.86 1.49 -6.86
C GLY A 67 1.49 1.76 -6.26
N GLY A 68 1.23 1.32 -5.03
CA GLY A 68 -0.07 1.46 -4.37
C GLY A 68 -0.53 0.19 -3.65
N PHE A 69 -1.83 0.03 -3.44
CA PHE A 69 -2.38 -1.21 -2.90
C PHE A 69 -2.33 -2.31 -3.96
N PRO A 70 -1.64 -3.44 -3.68
CA PRO A 70 -1.45 -4.49 -4.67
C PRO A 70 -2.76 -5.21 -4.97
N ARG A 71 -3.09 -5.33 -6.26
CA ARG A 71 -4.21 -6.16 -6.73
C ARG A 71 -3.89 -7.63 -6.52
N ARG A 72 -4.91 -8.46 -6.35
CA ARG A 72 -4.80 -9.91 -6.13
C ARG A 72 -4.07 -10.27 -4.84
N ARG A 73 -3.97 -9.33 -3.91
CA ARG A 73 -3.25 -9.45 -2.64
C ARG A 73 -4.05 -8.79 -1.52
N CYS A 74 -3.72 -9.19 -0.29
CA CYS A 74 -4.25 -8.56 0.91
C CYS A 74 -3.26 -7.53 1.46
N THR A 75 -3.75 -6.32 1.68
CA THR A 75 -3.05 -5.24 2.40
C THR A 75 -3.69 -5.04 3.76
N ILE A 76 -2.89 -4.90 4.80
CA ILE A 76 -3.34 -4.44 6.11
C ILE A 76 -2.93 -2.98 6.29
N VAL A 77 -3.89 -2.12 6.59
CA VAL A 77 -3.68 -0.75 7.05
C VAL A 77 -4.00 -0.70 8.53
N SER A 78 -2.97 -0.60 9.36
CA SER A 78 -3.09 -0.65 10.82
C SER A 78 -2.68 0.67 11.47
N GLY A 79 -3.14 0.92 12.70
CA GLY A 79 -2.79 2.12 13.46
C GLY A 79 -3.70 2.31 14.66
N LEU A 80 -3.33 3.25 15.53
CA LEU A 80 -4.19 3.70 16.64
C LEU A 80 -5.41 4.48 16.12
N ALA A 81 -6.32 4.87 17.01
CA ALA A 81 -7.41 5.77 16.66
C ALA A 81 -6.85 7.06 16.02
N ASP A 82 -7.59 7.65 15.12
CA ASP A 82 -7.28 8.93 14.44
C ASP A 82 -5.91 8.98 13.72
N SER A 83 -5.39 7.82 13.32
CA SER A 83 -4.12 7.73 12.60
C SER A 83 -4.26 7.82 11.06
N GLY A 84 -5.46 8.11 10.54
CA GLY A 84 -5.70 8.32 9.11
C GLY A 84 -5.94 7.04 8.28
N LYS A 85 -6.21 5.88 8.91
CA LYS A 85 -6.42 4.61 8.20
C LYS A 85 -7.60 4.64 7.24
N THR A 86 -8.76 5.06 7.75
CA THR A 86 -10.00 5.17 6.99
C THR A 86 -9.87 6.24 5.90
N SER A 87 -9.29 7.40 6.23
CA SER A 87 -9.03 8.48 5.28
C SER A 87 -8.13 8.02 4.12
N LEU A 88 -7.01 7.32 4.39
CA LEU A 88 -6.13 6.81 3.34
C LEU A 88 -6.86 5.87 2.38
N ALA A 89 -7.73 4.99 2.89
CA ALA A 89 -8.50 4.08 2.06
C ALA A 89 -9.55 4.82 1.21
N LEU A 90 -10.32 5.74 1.81
CA LEU A 90 -11.32 6.55 1.09
C LEU A 90 -10.66 7.46 0.04
N GLU A 91 -9.58 8.15 0.38
CA GLU A 91 -8.82 8.98 -0.55
C GLU A 91 -8.25 8.16 -1.72
N THR A 92 -7.83 6.93 -1.46
CA THR A 92 -7.38 6.03 -2.53
C THR A 92 -8.53 5.67 -3.47
N ILE A 93 -9.72 5.41 -2.95
CA ILE A 93 -10.91 5.15 -3.75
C ILE A 93 -11.26 6.39 -4.59
N ALA A 94 -11.38 7.55 -3.96
CA ALA A 94 -11.70 8.81 -4.62
C ALA A 94 -10.71 9.15 -5.74
N PHE A 95 -9.42 9.02 -5.46
CA PHE A 95 -8.35 9.25 -6.42
C PHE A 95 -8.49 8.35 -7.67
N ASN A 96 -8.78 7.07 -7.49
CA ASN A 96 -8.94 6.14 -8.60
C ASN A 96 -10.25 6.36 -9.34
N MET A 97 -11.36 6.64 -8.67
CA MET A 97 -12.64 6.98 -9.32
C MET A 97 -12.55 8.23 -10.19
N LYS A 98 -11.72 9.21 -9.79
CA LYS A 98 -11.46 10.42 -10.57
C LYS A 98 -10.67 10.12 -11.85
N ASN A 99 -9.76 9.15 -11.82
CA ASN A 99 -8.86 8.82 -12.92
C ASN A 99 -9.38 7.68 -13.83
N ASP A 100 -10.29 6.84 -13.32
CA ASP A 100 -10.92 5.73 -14.05
C ASP A 100 -12.44 5.76 -13.86
N PRO A 101 -13.22 6.03 -14.92
CA PRO A 101 -14.67 6.08 -14.85
C PRO A 101 -15.31 4.70 -14.58
N ASN A 102 -14.57 3.61 -14.76
CA ASN A 102 -15.06 2.25 -14.53
C ASN A 102 -14.65 1.69 -13.16
N PHE A 103 -13.92 2.45 -12.36
CA PHE A 103 -13.44 2.00 -11.05
C PHE A 103 -14.58 1.78 -10.06
N ILE A 104 -14.70 0.56 -9.53
CA ILE A 104 -15.73 0.14 -8.57
C ILE A 104 -15.09 -0.22 -7.24
N ALA A 105 -15.61 0.37 -6.16
CA ALA A 105 -15.18 0.10 -4.80
C ALA A 105 -16.28 -0.61 -4.00
N ILE A 106 -15.87 -1.59 -3.18
CA ILE A 106 -16.73 -2.25 -2.20
C ILE A 106 -16.19 -1.93 -0.81
N TRP A 107 -17.09 -1.47 0.06
CA TRP A 107 -16.77 -1.12 1.44
C TRP A 107 -17.66 -1.87 2.41
N LEU A 108 -17.07 -2.72 3.23
CA LEU A 108 -17.73 -3.34 4.35
C LEU A 108 -17.44 -2.54 5.63
N GLU A 109 -18.50 -1.94 6.20
CA GLU A 109 -18.41 -1.10 7.39
C GLU A 109 -18.99 -1.83 8.62
N SER A 110 -18.19 -1.94 9.65
CA SER A 110 -18.59 -2.59 10.91
C SER A 110 -18.43 -1.69 12.14
N GLU A 111 -17.84 -0.51 11.97
CA GLU A 111 -17.59 0.42 13.08
C GLU A 111 -18.62 1.56 13.14
N ASN A 112 -19.53 1.66 12.15
CA ASN A 112 -20.50 2.77 12.00
C ASN A 112 -19.82 4.15 12.05
N SER A 113 -18.65 4.27 11.40
CA SER A 113 -17.79 5.44 11.48
C SER A 113 -17.88 6.35 10.24
N LEU A 114 -18.64 5.93 9.22
CA LEU A 114 -18.78 6.68 7.97
C LEU A 114 -20.10 7.48 7.95
N GLU A 115 -20.00 8.67 7.41
CA GLU A 115 -21.09 9.58 7.13
C GLU A 115 -21.09 9.95 5.65
N GLU A 116 -22.29 10.13 5.05
CA GLU A 116 -22.46 10.42 3.62
C GLU A 116 -21.69 11.67 3.20
N GLY A 117 -21.83 12.78 3.94
CA GLY A 117 -21.13 14.03 3.68
C GLY A 117 -19.61 13.88 3.73
N TYR A 118 -19.10 12.99 4.59
CA TYR A 118 -17.67 12.70 4.65
C TYR A 118 -17.20 11.95 3.42
N ILE A 119 -17.98 11.02 2.90
CA ILE A 119 -17.63 10.22 1.71
C ILE A 119 -17.74 11.07 0.44
N VAL A 120 -18.88 11.74 0.25
CA VAL A 120 -19.21 12.44 -1.00
C VAL A 120 -18.63 13.85 -1.02
N ASP A 121 -18.90 14.67 0.00
CA ASP A 121 -18.54 16.08 -0.01
C ASP A 121 -17.05 16.31 0.29
N THR A 122 -16.48 15.50 1.20
CA THR A 122 -15.07 15.67 1.59
C THR A 122 -14.12 14.97 0.64
N PHE A 123 -14.38 13.72 0.28
CA PHE A 123 -13.47 12.95 -0.58
C PHE A 123 -13.87 12.98 -2.07
N GLY A 124 -15.08 13.35 -2.40
CA GLY A 124 -15.57 13.38 -3.79
C GLY A 124 -15.73 11.97 -4.39
N ILE A 125 -16.10 11.00 -3.55
CA ILE A 125 -16.38 9.64 -3.98
C ILE A 125 -17.73 9.63 -4.70
N ASP A 126 -17.76 9.03 -5.89
CA ASP A 126 -18.98 8.82 -6.66
C ASP A 126 -19.86 7.75 -6.00
N PRO A 127 -21.05 8.11 -5.48
CA PRO A 127 -21.91 7.17 -4.76
C PRO A 127 -22.44 6.04 -5.64
N ASP A 128 -22.56 6.23 -6.96
CA ASP A 128 -23.05 5.19 -7.88
C ASP A 128 -22.03 4.07 -8.10
N ARG A 129 -20.76 4.30 -7.75
CA ARG A 129 -19.65 3.35 -7.89
C ARG A 129 -19.08 2.88 -6.55
N PHE A 130 -19.70 3.27 -5.44
CA PHE A 130 -19.30 2.92 -4.09
C PHE A 130 -20.34 2.00 -3.45
N PHE A 131 -20.07 0.70 -3.44
CA PHE A 131 -20.96 -0.30 -2.85
C PHE A 131 -20.67 -0.45 -1.36
N TYR A 132 -21.62 0.02 -0.55
CA TYR A 132 -21.54 0.00 0.89
C TYR A 132 -22.27 -1.22 1.46
N ILE A 133 -21.60 -1.97 2.32
CA ILE A 133 -22.15 -3.11 3.03
C ILE A 133 -22.14 -2.79 4.51
N GLU A 134 -23.32 -2.54 5.07
CA GLU A 134 -23.47 -2.29 6.50
C GLU A 134 -23.55 -3.62 7.26
N VAL A 135 -22.84 -3.67 8.39
CA VAL A 135 -22.91 -4.80 9.30
C VAL A 135 -24.12 -4.64 10.23
N GLU A 136 -25.22 -5.25 9.85
CA GLU A 136 -26.42 -5.27 10.70
C GLU A 136 -26.15 -6.02 12.01
N SER A 137 -26.57 -5.41 13.14
CA SER A 137 -26.40 -6.02 14.47
C SER A 137 -27.07 -7.40 14.60
N LYS A 138 -28.02 -7.75 13.73
CA LYS A 138 -28.75 -9.01 13.73
C LYS A 138 -28.12 -10.12 12.87
N LYS A 139 -27.21 -9.78 11.95
CA LYS A 139 -26.59 -10.77 11.06
C LYS A 139 -25.25 -11.26 11.64
N PRO A 140 -24.99 -12.57 11.62
CA PRO A 140 -23.72 -13.10 12.04
C PRO A 140 -22.61 -12.77 11.03
N ALA A 141 -21.38 -12.70 11.52
CA ALA A 141 -20.22 -12.36 10.70
C ALA A 141 -20.04 -13.32 9.50
N GLU A 142 -20.36 -14.60 9.68
CA GLU A 142 -20.28 -15.62 8.63
C GLU A 142 -21.18 -15.29 7.43
N GLU A 143 -22.41 -14.85 7.68
CA GLU A 143 -23.36 -14.49 6.63
C GLU A 143 -22.88 -13.26 5.84
N ILE A 144 -22.41 -12.24 6.55
CA ILE A 144 -21.88 -11.00 5.94
C ILE A 144 -20.67 -11.30 5.08
N LEU A 145 -19.76 -12.14 5.57
CA LEU A 145 -18.56 -12.54 4.83
C LEU A 145 -18.91 -13.42 3.61
N ASP A 146 -19.95 -14.25 3.68
CA ASP A 146 -20.42 -15.03 2.53
C ASP A 146 -21.07 -14.11 1.47
N ILE A 147 -21.83 -13.08 1.87
CA ILE A 147 -22.33 -12.04 0.95
C ILE A 147 -21.16 -11.36 0.24
N LEU A 148 -20.18 -10.87 1.00
CA LEU A 148 -18.99 -10.22 0.46
C LEU A 148 -18.21 -11.14 -0.50
N TYR A 149 -18.05 -12.44 -0.13
CA TYR A 149 -17.42 -13.43 -0.97
C TYR A 149 -18.12 -13.57 -2.32
N ASN A 150 -19.47 -13.66 -2.31
CA ASN A 150 -20.27 -13.80 -3.54
C ASN A 150 -20.14 -12.57 -4.44
N ILE A 151 -20.15 -11.36 -3.87
CA ILE A 151 -19.95 -10.11 -4.62
C ILE A 151 -18.56 -10.09 -5.26
N LEU A 152 -17.51 -10.36 -4.50
CA LEU A 152 -16.14 -10.35 -4.99
C LEU A 152 -15.88 -11.45 -6.03
N SER A 153 -16.58 -12.57 -5.95
CA SER A 153 -16.50 -13.67 -6.93
C SER A 153 -17.03 -13.30 -8.32
N THR A 154 -17.71 -12.17 -8.47
CA THR A 154 -18.08 -11.62 -9.79
C THR A 154 -16.88 -11.05 -10.55
N GLY A 155 -15.80 -10.70 -9.84
CA GLY A 155 -14.58 -10.14 -10.42
C GLY A 155 -14.68 -8.69 -10.91
N ILE A 156 -15.77 -7.97 -10.59
CA ILE A 156 -16.01 -6.59 -11.07
C ILE A 156 -15.44 -5.52 -10.14
N ALA A 157 -15.09 -5.86 -8.89
CA ALA A 157 -14.57 -4.90 -7.92
C ALA A 157 -13.08 -4.64 -8.13
N ASP A 158 -12.68 -3.37 -8.17
CA ASP A 158 -11.28 -2.96 -8.24
C ASP A 158 -10.61 -2.97 -6.88
N ILE A 159 -11.34 -2.52 -5.86
CA ILE A 159 -10.89 -2.50 -4.48
C ILE A 159 -12.02 -2.96 -3.55
N CYS A 160 -11.63 -3.72 -2.54
CA CYS A 160 -12.51 -4.08 -1.42
C CYS A 160 -11.85 -3.69 -0.11
N VAL A 161 -12.56 -2.91 0.70
CA VAL A 161 -12.11 -2.48 2.03
C VAL A 161 -13.01 -3.07 3.10
N ILE A 162 -12.42 -3.62 4.16
CA ILE A 162 -13.13 -4.05 5.38
C ILE A 162 -12.69 -3.16 6.54
N ASN A 163 -13.62 -2.43 7.13
CA ASN A 163 -13.43 -1.55 8.27
C ASN A 163 -14.38 -1.92 9.43
N SER A 164 -13.99 -2.72 10.38
CA SER A 164 -12.83 -3.58 10.57
C SER A 164 -13.28 -5.01 10.90
N LEU A 165 -12.38 -6.00 10.81
CA LEU A 165 -12.74 -7.38 11.17
C LEU A 165 -13.09 -7.56 12.65
N LYS A 166 -12.63 -6.69 13.52
CA LYS A 166 -12.84 -6.80 14.96
C LYS A 166 -14.30 -6.73 15.37
N CYS A 167 -15.11 -5.97 14.66
CA CYS A 167 -16.53 -5.77 14.97
C CYS A 167 -17.45 -6.81 14.30
N LEU A 168 -16.91 -7.73 13.51
CA LEU A 168 -17.65 -8.86 12.96
C LEU A 168 -17.79 -9.95 14.01
N ILE A 169 -18.97 -10.09 14.60
CA ILE A 169 -19.22 -11.03 15.69
C ILE A 169 -19.63 -12.41 15.13
N PRO A 170 -18.87 -13.49 15.42
CA PRO A 170 -19.22 -14.86 15.02
C PRO A 170 -20.56 -15.31 15.61
N THR A 171 -21.28 -16.17 14.90
CA THR A 171 -22.59 -16.73 15.31
C THR A 171 -22.56 -17.23 16.75
N LYS A 172 -21.58 -18.06 17.08
CA LYS A 172 -21.47 -18.66 18.42
C LYS A 172 -21.18 -17.65 19.53
N GLU A 173 -20.43 -16.59 19.23
CA GLU A 173 -20.14 -15.52 20.20
C GLU A 173 -21.39 -14.68 20.46
N ARG A 174 -22.19 -14.49 19.43
CA ARG A 174 -23.43 -13.74 19.49
C ARG A 174 -24.55 -14.45 20.25
N GLU A 175 -24.63 -15.79 20.14
CA GLU A 175 -25.59 -16.63 20.87
C GLU A 175 -25.17 -16.86 22.33
N ALA A 176 -23.89 -16.64 22.66
CA ALA A 176 -23.35 -16.83 23.98
C ALA A 176 -23.80 -15.71 24.95
N SER A 177 -23.93 -16.05 26.22
CA SER A 177 -24.12 -15.06 27.29
C SER A 177 -22.86 -14.20 27.45
N LEU A 178 -23.03 -12.96 27.95
CA LEU A 178 -21.90 -12.08 28.29
C LEU A 178 -20.94 -12.70 29.33
N PHE A 179 -21.41 -13.73 30.05
CA PHE A 179 -20.61 -14.45 31.04
C PHE A 179 -19.88 -15.67 30.48
N ASP A 180 -20.19 -16.06 29.23
CA ASP A 180 -19.56 -17.22 28.61
C ASP A 180 -18.17 -16.86 28.07
N THR A 181 -17.22 -17.75 28.26
CA THR A 181 -15.89 -17.59 27.66
C THR A 181 -15.87 -18.04 26.20
N THR A 182 -15.85 -17.10 25.27
CA THR A 182 -15.82 -17.35 23.82
C THR A 182 -14.40 -17.28 23.26
N ILE A 183 -13.47 -18.00 23.91
CA ILE A 183 -12.05 -17.94 23.56
C ILE A 183 -11.82 -18.35 22.10
N ALA A 184 -11.08 -17.52 21.37
CA ALA A 184 -10.58 -17.76 20.00
C ALA A 184 -11.65 -17.89 18.89
N LEU A 185 -12.93 -17.58 19.11
CA LEU A 185 -13.94 -17.64 18.05
C LEU A 185 -13.62 -16.67 16.90
N GLN A 186 -13.24 -15.45 17.21
CA GLN A 186 -12.81 -14.45 16.24
C GLN A 186 -11.57 -14.93 15.44
N ALA A 187 -10.60 -15.52 16.08
CA ALA A 187 -9.41 -16.04 15.40
C ALA A 187 -9.74 -17.21 14.47
N ARG A 188 -10.71 -18.05 14.83
CA ARG A 188 -11.22 -19.13 13.96
C ARG A 188 -11.99 -18.60 12.76
N LEU A 189 -12.85 -17.60 12.95
CA LEU A 189 -13.55 -16.92 11.86
C LEU A 189 -12.53 -16.31 10.88
N ASN A 190 -11.57 -15.56 11.39
CA ASN A 190 -10.53 -14.94 10.57
C ASN A 190 -9.71 -15.99 9.80
N SER A 191 -9.37 -17.12 10.40
CA SER A 191 -8.66 -18.22 9.71
C SER A 191 -9.48 -18.83 8.59
N ARG A 192 -10.79 -19.03 8.78
CA ARG A 192 -11.70 -19.52 7.73
C ARG A 192 -11.86 -18.50 6.60
N MET A 193 -12.02 -17.23 6.95
CA MET A 193 -12.07 -16.14 5.97
C MET A 193 -10.80 -16.13 5.12
N VAL A 194 -9.61 -16.15 5.73
CA VAL A 194 -8.33 -16.21 5.02
C VAL A 194 -8.30 -17.38 4.05
N SER A 195 -8.69 -18.58 4.49
CA SER A 195 -8.68 -19.77 3.62
C SER A 195 -9.59 -19.64 2.40
N LYS A 196 -10.80 -19.07 2.57
CA LYS A 196 -11.74 -18.84 1.47
C LYS A 196 -11.29 -17.71 0.53
N PHE A 197 -10.90 -16.59 1.11
CA PHE A 197 -10.63 -15.36 0.35
C PHE A 197 -9.28 -15.36 -0.35
N THR A 198 -8.29 -16.13 0.14
CA THR A 198 -6.96 -16.17 -0.49
C THR A 198 -7.03 -16.61 -1.95
N ALA A 199 -7.72 -17.70 -2.23
CA ALA A 199 -7.87 -18.23 -3.59
C ALA A 199 -8.68 -17.27 -4.47
N MET A 200 -9.79 -16.75 -3.94
CA MET A 200 -10.67 -15.82 -4.63
C MET A 200 -9.95 -14.52 -4.97
N VAL A 201 -9.29 -13.87 -4.01
CA VAL A 201 -8.55 -12.62 -4.24
C VAL A 201 -7.40 -12.83 -5.24
N ALA A 202 -6.76 -14.01 -5.25
CA ALA A 202 -5.72 -14.33 -6.22
C ALA A 202 -6.29 -14.56 -7.65
N GLU A 203 -7.51 -15.03 -7.79
CA GLU A 203 -8.16 -15.27 -9.08
C GLU A 203 -8.68 -13.98 -9.71
N TYR A 204 -9.35 -13.13 -8.93
CA TYR A 204 -9.92 -11.87 -9.37
C TYR A 204 -8.96 -10.71 -9.13
N ASN A 205 -8.99 -9.70 -10.00
CA ASN A 205 -8.02 -8.60 -10.00
C ASN A 205 -8.36 -7.48 -9.00
N THR A 206 -8.85 -7.84 -7.82
CA THR A 206 -9.27 -6.92 -6.75
C THR A 206 -8.12 -6.64 -5.78
N ALA A 207 -7.92 -5.39 -5.38
CA ALA A 207 -7.09 -5.02 -4.24
C ALA A 207 -7.90 -5.22 -2.95
N PHE A 208 -7.41 -6.05 -2.02
CA PHE A 208 -8.12 -6.36 -0.78
C PHE A 208 -7.45 -5.65 0.40
N VAL A 209 -8.18 -4.74 1.04
CA VAL A 209 -7.65 -3.88 2.11
C VAL A 209 -8.37 -4.16 3.43
N LEU A 210 -7.62 -4.48 4.46
CA LEU A 210 -8.13 -4.66 5.82
C LEU A 210 -7.67 -3.50 6.68
N ILE A 211 -8.60 -2.70 7.16
CA ILE A 211 -8.35 -1.69 8.19
C ILE A 211 -8.38 -2.39 9.55
N GLN A 212 -7.31 -2.26 10.33
CA GLN A 212 -7.18 -2.92 11.61
C GLN A 212 -6.66 -1.95 12.68
N ARG A 213 -7.17 -2.10 13.90
CA ARG A 213 -6.61 -1.42 15.06
C ARG A 213 -5.35 -2.14 15.53
N LEU A 214 -4.42 -1.39 16.09
CA LEU A 214 -3.33 -1.97 16.85
C LEU A 214 -3.81 -2.33 18.27
N SER A 215 -3.34 -3.44 18.76
CA SER A 215 -3.54 -3.89 20.15
C SER A 215 -2.19 -4.08 20.83
N THR A 216 -2.18 -3.98 22.16
CA THR A 216 -0.97 -4.22 22.93
C THR A 216 -0.73 -5.73 23.05
N ASP A 217 0.48 -6.16 22.76
CA ASP A 217 0.94 -7.53 23.01
C ASP A 217 1.28 -7.68 24.50
N ILE A 218 0.36 -8.31 25.25
CA ILE A 218 0.50 -8.51 26.68
C ILE A 218 1.57 -9.59 26.90
N GLY A 219 2.76 -9.20 27.27
CA GLY A 219 3.91 -10.08 27.46
C GLY A 219 5.10 -9.74 26.55
N SER A 220 4.94 -8.80 25.66
CA SER A 220 6.06 -8.29 24.87
C SER A 220 6.98 -7.40 25.72
N MET A 221 8.26 -7.72 25.75
CA MET A 221 9.31 -6.87 26.32
C MET A 221 9.81 -5.79 25.34
N SER A 222 9.16 -5.65 24.17
CA SER A 222 9.50 -4.66 23.16
C SER A 222 9.18 -3.24 23.62
N ARG A 223 9.98 -2.26 23.20
CA ARG A 223 9.67 -0.83 23.37
C ARG A 223 8.41 -0.40 22.57
N ASP A 224 8.01 -1.17 21.57
CA ASP A 224 6.80 -0.97 20.75
C ASP A 224 5.99 -2.27 20.77
N PRO A 225 5.19 -2.53 21.84
CA PRO A 225 4.44 -3.76 22.02
C PRO A 225 3.17 -3.83 21.19
N LEU A 226 3.01 -2.93 20.20
CA LEU A 226 1.81 -2.86 19.38
C LEU A 226 1.84 -3.91 18.27
N ILE A 227 0.77 -4.69 18.19
CA ILE A 227 0.55 -5.71 17.16
C ILE A 227 -0.79 -5.47 16.43
N VAL A 228 -0.86 -5.92 15.19
CA VAL A 228 -2.10 -5.89 14.41
C VAL A 228 -3.11 -6.84 15.04
N ALA A 229 -4.30 -6.33 15.36
CA ALA A 229 -5.42 -7.14 15.85
C ALA A 229 -5.90 -8.15 14.79
N GLY A 230 -6.59 -9.22 15.20
CA GLY A 230 -7.19 -10.20 14.29
C GLY A 230 -6.48 -11.54 14.19
N GLY A 231 -5.36 -11.71 14.90
CA GLY A 231 -4.64 -12.98 15.04
C GLY A 231 -3.61 -13.25 13.94
N LEU A 232 -2.88 -14.36 14.09
CA LEU A 232 -1.74 -14.70 13.22
C LEU A 232 -2.15 -14.97 11.76
N ALA A 233 -3.31 -15.57 11.51
CA ALA A 233 -3.75 -15.92 10.17
C ALA A 233 -3.84 -14.69 9.26
N ILE A 234 -4.40 -13.59 9.74
CA ILE A 234 -4.51 -12.32 8.99
C ILE A 234 -3.13 -11.75 8.70
N ARG A 235 -2.24 -11.76 9.69
CA ARG A 235 -0.86 -11.25 9.55
C ARG A 235 -0.05 -12.06 8.52
N TYR A 236 -0.20 -13.38 8.49
CA TYR A 236 0.46 -14.23 7.49
C TYR A 236 -0.11 -14.04 6.10
N TRP A 237 -1.42 -13.86 5.98
CA TRP A 237 -2.08 -13.66 4.70
C TRP A 237 -1.68 -12.37 4.00
N SER A 238 -1.54 -11.28 4.74
CA SER A 238 -1.19 -9.98 4.13
C SER A 238 0.11 -10.07 3.35
N SER A 239 0.13 -9.43 2.18
CA SER A 239 1.33 -9.24 1.37
C SER A 239 1.99 -7.88 1.65
N LEU A 240 1.18 -6.90 2.06
CA LEU A 240 1.61 -5.57 2.45
C LEU A 240 1.01 -5.24 3.83
N THR A 241 1.78 -4.65 4.73
CA THR A 241 1.28 -4.16 6.03
C THR A 241 1.85 -2.79 6.32
N LEU A 242 0.96 -1.83 6.48
CA LEU A 242 1.25 -0.45 6.82
C LEU A 242 0.82 -0.17 8.27
N ASP A 243 1.69 0.46 9.04
CA ASP A 243 1.40 0.97 10.39
C ASP A 243 1.40 2.50 10.32
N LEU A 244 0.22 3.09 10.48
CA LEU A 244 -0.01 4.53 10.40
C LEU A 244 -0.01 5.14 11.81
N ARG A 245 0.70 6.25 11.97
CA ARG A 245 0.81 6.96 13.24
C ARG A 245 0.68 8.47 13.03
N LYS A 246 -0.26 9.08 13.73
CA LYS A 246 -0.33 10.53 13.80
C LYS A 246 0.92 11.06 14.50
N LYS A 247 1.58 12.04 13.89
CA LYS A 247 2.76 12.72 14.42
C LYS A 247 2.45 14.17 14.75
N ALA A 248 3.23 14.73 15.68
CA ALA A 248 3.16 16.15 15.95
C ALA A 248 3.67 16.95 14.73
N ILE A 249 2.99 18.05 14.43
CA ILE A 249 3.44 19.05 13.46
C ILE A 249 4.38 20.02 14.21
N LEU A 250 5.57 20.19 13.68
CA LEU A 250 6.57 21.11 14.18
C LEU A 250 6.50 22.44 13.43
N ASP A 251 7.05 23.49 14.01
CA ASP A 251 7.07 24.82 13.35
C ASP A 251 7.92 24.84 12.05
N SER A 252 8.79 23.85 11.88
CA SER A 252 9.57 23.62 10.64
C SER A 252 8.82 22.82 9.57
N ASP A 253 7.65 22.24 9.90
CA ASP A 253 6.87 21.49 8.93
C ASP A 253 6.18 22.45 7.93
N PRO A 254 5.91 22.00 6.69
CA PRO A 254 5.39 22.87 5.63
C PRO A 254 3.89 23.15 5.74
N ILE A 255 3.20 22.60 6.73
CA ILE A 255 1.79 22.88 7.05
C ILE A 255 1.66 23.31 8.51
N GLY A 256 0.64 24.14 8.80
CA GLY A 256 0.28 24.53 10.18
C GLY A 256 -0.49 23.43 10.92
N LYS A 257 -0.49 23.51 12.26
CA LYS A 257 -1.22 22.57 13.13
C LYS A 257 -2.73 22.64 12.92
N ASP A 258 -3.24 23.80 12.52
CA ASP A 258 -4.67 24.06 12.26
C ASP A 258 -5.07 23.71 10.81
N GLU A 259 -4.09 23.51 9.91
CA GLU A 259 -4.36 23.17 8.51
C GLU A 259 -4.58 21.67 8.29
N GLY A 260 -3.93 20.81 9.08
CA GLY A 260 -3.97 19.38 8.81
C GLY A 260 -3.24 18.52 9.83
N VAL A 261 -2.85 17.34 9.39
CA VAL A 261 -2.14 16.34 10.20
C VAL A 261 -0.91 15.80 9.46
N LYS A 262 0.10 15.43 10.23
CA LYS A 262 1.26 14.69 9.73
C LYS A 262 1.09 13.22 10.09
N ILE A 263 1.11 12.36 9.09
CA ILE A 263 0.97 10.91 9.24
C ILE A 263 2.29 10.23 8.94
N GLY A 264 2.82 9.54 9.93
CA GLY A 264 3.96 8.65 9.73
C GLY A 264 3.47 7.28 9.30
N VAL A 265 4.04 6.73 8.24
CA VAL A 265 3.79 5.37 7.77
C VAL A 265 5.03 4.52 8.00
N ARG A 266 4.85 3.37 8.62
CA ARG A 266 5.88 2.34 8.74
C ARG A 266 5.45 1.12 7.95
N ILE A 267 6.24 0.72 6.97
CA ILE A 267 6.03 -0.50 6.19
C ILE A 267 6.61 -1.65 7.01
N THR A 268 5.74 -2.49 7.57
CA THR A 268 6.17 -3.61 8.44
C THR A 268 6.24 -4.94 7.70
N LYS A 269 5.60 -5.04 6.54
CA LYS A 269 5.67 -6.18 5.62
C LYS A 269 5.45 -5.69 4.19
N ASN A 270 6.29 -6.13 3.26
CA ASN A 270 6.12 -5.85 1.83
C ASN A 270 6.67 -7.01 1.00
N HIS A 271 5.79 -7.83 0.43
CA HIS A 271 6.11 -8.91 -0.49
C HIS A 271 5.78 -8.54 -1.95
N CYS A 272 5.41 -7.29 -2.21
CA CYS A 272 4.92 -6.82 -3.50
C CYS A 272 5.91 -5.90 -4.20
N ALA A 273 6.87 -5.36 -3.47
CA ALA A 273 7.94 -4.51 -3.98
C ALA A 273 9.31 -5.11 -3.63
N PRO A 274 10.39 -4.58 -4.17
CA PRO A 274 11.74 -5.00 -3.80
C PRO A 274 11.88 -5.07 -2.28
N TRP A 275 12.39 -6.18 -1.77
CA TRP A 275 12.52 -6.46 -0.34
C TRP A 275 13.29 -5.40 0.46
N LYS A 276 14.13 -4.58 -0.20
CA LYS A 276 14.83 -3.43 0.38
C LYS A 276 13.90 -2.33 0.93
N ASN A 277 12.62 -2.34 0.53
CA ASN A 277 11.61 -1.38 0.98
C ASN A 277 10.86 -1.85 2.25
N VAL A 278 11.28 -2.94 2.89
CA VAL A 278 10.73 -3.38 4.18
C VAL A 278 11.33 -2.56 5.31
N TYR A 279 10.50 -2.19 6.29
CA TYR A 279 10.83 -1.30 7.44
C TYR A 279 11.10 0.16 7.07
N VAL A 280 10.81 0.58 5.85
CA VAL A 280 10.84 2.00 5.48
C VAL A 280 9.83 2.77 6.31
N LYS A 281 10.24 3.96 6.76
CA LYS A 281 9.40 4.94 7.42
C LYS A 281 9.35 6.17 6.55
N LEU A 282 8.16 6.65 6.28
CA LEU A 282 7.93 7.89 5.56
C LEU A 282 6.83 8.70 6.24
N ASP A 283 6.76 9.97 5.91
CA ASP A 283 5.73 10.86 6.41
C ASP A 283 5.02 11.52 5.23
N TYR A 284 3.70 11.60 5.29
CA TYR A 284 2.93 12.46 4.42
C TYR A 284 2.05 13.42 5.24
N TYR A 285 1.55 14.45 4.59
CA TYR A 285 0.66 15.43 5.20
C TYR A 285 -0.73 15.28 4.61
N ALA A 286 -1.75 15.43 5.44
CA ALA A 286 -3.15 15.49 5.01
C ALA A 286 -3.78 16.79 5.52
N ILE A 287 -4.46 17.50 4.64
CA ILE A 287 -5.13 18.78 4.91
C ILE A 287 -6.57 18.49 5.28
N PHE A 288 -7.07 19.13 6.33
CA PHE A 288 -8.45 18.97 6.76
C PHE A 288 -9.43 19.36 5.64
N GLY A 289 -10.38 18.48 5.34
CA GLY A 289 -11.36 18.67 4.27
C GLY A 289 -10.82 18.59 2.84
N GLN A 290 -9.53 18.29 2.62
CA GLN A 290 -8.91 18.22 1.28
C GLN A 290 -8.16 16.90 1.03
N GLY A 291 -7.83 16.15 2.08
CA GLY A 291 -7.09 14.91 1.98
C GLY A 291 -5.57 15.09 1.89
N ILE A 292 -4.87 14.12 1.28
CA ILE A 292 -3.40 14.12 1.17
C ILE A 292 -2.90 15.34 0.41
N GLU A 293 -1.91 16.02 0.97
CA GLU A 293 -1.33 17.25 0.44
C GLU A 293 -0.54 16.97 -0.84
N GLN A 294 -1.12 17.32 -1.98
CA GLN A 294 -0.62 16.95 -3.31
C GLN A 294 0.65 17.69 -3.73
N TYR A 295 0.82 18.94 -3.34
CA TYR A 295 2.02 19.73 -3.72
C TYR A 295 3.28 19.12 -3.12
N LEU A 296 3.23 18.73 -1.83
CA LEU A 296 4.35 18.12 -1.14
C LEU A 296 4.62 16.69 -1.60
N SER A 297 3.56 15.94 -1.89
CA SER A 297 3.68 14.60 -2.44
C SER A 297 4.32 14.63 -3.83
N THR A 298 3.89 15.56 -4.69
CA THR A 298 4.50 15.78 -6.01
C THR A 298 5.96 16.21 -5.90
N LEU A 299 6.29 17.10 -4.93
CA LEU A 299 7.67 17.51 -4.67
C LEU A 299 8.56 16.32 -4.32
N ALA A 300 8.10 15.45 -3.41
CA ALA A 300 8.88 14.30 -2.99
C ALA A 300 9.20 13.37 -4.17
N ARG A 301 8.22 13.13 -5.06
CA ARG A 301 8.44 12.36 -6.27
C ARG A 301 9.35 13.07 -7.28
N ALA A 302 9.21 14.40 -7.44
CA ALA A 302 10.09 15.18 -8.31
C ALA A 302 11.54 15.11 -7.84
N ILE A 303 11.75 15.09 -6.52
CA ILE A 303 13.10 14.91 -5.95
C ILE A 303 13.60 13.48 -6.18
N SER A 304 12.77 12.46 -5.98
CA SER A 304 13.15 11.07 -6.19
C SER A 304 13.53 10.76 -7.64
N LYS A 305 12.89 11.46 -8.59
CA LYS A 305 13.20 11.38 -10.04
C LYS A 305 14.32 12.33 -10.51
N GLY A 306 14.93 13.10 -9.62
CA GLY A 306 15.97 14.04 -9.97
C GLY A 306 15.52 15.29 -10.77
N ILE A 307 14.20 15.45 -10.98
CA ILE A 307 13.61 16.63 -11.67
C ILE A 307 13.80 17.89 -10.83
N ILE A 308 13.64 17.76 -9.51
CA ILE A 308 13.96 18.80 -8.55
C ILE A 308 15.12 18.33 -7.69
N VAL A 309 16.19 19.13 -7.62
CA VAL A 309 17.38 18.84 -6.83
C VAL A 309 17.40 19.73 -5.59
N SER A 310 17.55 19.10 -4.41
CA SER A 310 17.71 19.82 -3.15
C SER A 310 19.20 20.14 -2.91
N LYS A 311 19.54 21.44 -2.79
CA LYS A 311 20.89 21.89 -2.46
C LYS A 311 20.83 22.77 -1.22
N GLY A 312 21.12 22.20 -0.06
CA GLY A 312 20.94 22.87 1.23
C GLY A 312 19.47 23.22 1.49
N ALA A 313 19.18 24.49 1.73
CA ALA A 313 17.79 24.97 1.94
C ALA A 313 17.00 25.19 0.63
N TRP A 314 17.64 25.09 -0.51
CA TRP A 314 17.05 25.45 -1.78
C TRP A 314 16.64 24.22 -2.59
N LEU A 315 15.49 24.33 -3.28
CA LEU A 315 14.94 23.39 -4.24
C LEU A 315 15.11 24.00 -5.64
N TYR A 316 15.75 23.27 -6.55
CA TYR A 316 16.02 23.71 -7.92
C TYR A 316 15.28 22.80 -8.90
N TRP A 317 14.47 23.36 -9.76
CA TRP A 317 13.87 22.68 -10.89
C TRP A 317 14.69 22.95 -12.14
N TYR A 318 15.18 21.90 -12.78
CA TYR A 318 15.95 21.99 -14.01
C TYR A 318 15.08 21.63 -15.20
N ASP A 319 15.31 22.31 -16.33
CA ASP A 319 14.74 21.94 -17.62
C ASP A 319 15.53 20.81 -18.28
N GLU A 320 15.05 20.33 -19.46
CA GLU A 320 15.69 19.27 -20.25
C GLU A 320 17.11 19.65 -20.73
N LYS A 321 17.46 20.93 -20.71
CA LYS A 321 18.79 21.44 -21.09
C LYS A 321 19.73 21.56 -19.88
N GLY A 322 19.24 21.28 -18.66
CA GLY A 322 19.99 21.40 -17.44
C GLY A 322 20.08 22.84 -16.90
N GLU A 323 19.28 23.79 -17.43
CA GLU A 323 19.19 25.14 -16.92
C GLU A 323 18.16 25.23 -15.78
N VAL A 324 18.38 26.14 -14.82
CA VAL A 324 17.46 26.35 -13.70
C VAL A 324 16.19 27.03 -14.23
N LYS A 325 15.11 26.29 -14.26
CA LYS A 325 13.79 26.77 -14.67
C LYS A 325 13.12 27.57 -13.54
N ASP A 326 13.19 27.04 -12.31
CA ASP A 326 12.65 27.70 -11.10
C ASP A 326 13.41 27.27 -9.84
N LYS A 327 13.25 28.03 -8.74
CA LYS A 327 13.89 27.72 -7.46
C LYS A 327 13.07 28.23 -6.27
N TRP A 328 13.07 27.47 -5.17
CA TRP A 328 12.32 27.81 -3.95
C TRP A 328 13.18 27.60 -2.71
N ASN A 329 13.03 28.48 -1.72
CA ASN A 329 13.71 28.34 -0.43
C ASN A 329 12.91 27.43 0.50
N GLY A 330 13.11 26.13 0.37
CA GLY A 330 12.46 25.10 1.18
C GLY A 330 11.03 24.74 0.76
N LYS A 331 10.46 23.77 1.47
CA LYS A 331 9.15 23.18 1.17
C LYS A 331 7.97 24.15 1.36
N ILE A 332 8.09 25.10 2.29
CA ILE A 332 7.05 26.10 2.55
C ILE A 332 6.90 27.02 1.35
N ALA A 333 8.01 27.59 0.88
CA ALA A 333 8.00 28.47 -0.30
C ALA A 333 7.58 27.74 -1.57
N PHE A 334 8.01 26.48 -1.74
CA PHE A 334 7.55 25.63 -2.84
C PHE A 334 6.03 25.46 -2.81
N ARG A 335 5.48 25.00 -1.68
CA ARG A 335 4.04 24.77 -1.51
C ARG A 335 3.23 26.04 -1.82
N GLN A 336 3.67 27.20 -1.32
CA GLN A 336 3.00 28.46 -1.61
C GLN A 336 3.05 28.81 -3.09
N ALA A 337 4.22 28.69 -3.72
CA ALA A 337 4.37 28.94 -5.15
C ALA A 337 3.46 28.06 -6.02
N MET A 338 3.29 26.77 -5.67
CA MET A 338 2.39 25.86 -6.38
C MET A 338 0.90 26.21 -6.18
N LYS A 339 0.54 26.71 -4.98
CA LYS A 339 -0.82 27.23 -4.73
C LYS A 339 -1.13 28.47 -5.54
N ASP A 340 -0.16 29.40 -5.63
CA ASP A 340 -0.31 30.67 -6.31
C ASP A 340 -0.27 30.52 -7.84
N ASN A 341 0.34 29.44 -8.36
CA ASN A 341 0.55 29.21 -9.78
C ASN A 341 0.18 27.78 -10.19
N PRO A 342 -1.12 27.48 -10.40
CA PRO A 342 -1.59 26.14 -10.77
C PRO A 342 -0.99 25.62 -12.10
N ASP A 343 -0.63 26.52 -13.03
CA ASP A 343 -0.02 26.13 -14.31
C ASP A 343 1.37 25.52 -14.12
N ILE A 344 2.17 26.10 -13.21
CA ILE A 344 3.49 25.57 -12.84
C ILE A 344 3.32 24.19 -12.20
N PHE A 345 2.34 24.04 -11.32
CA PHE A 345 2.05 22.76 -10.71
C PHE A 345 1.62 21.70 -11.74
N ASN A 346 0.74 22.05 -12.67
CA ASN A 346 0.30 21.16 -13.73
C ASN A 346 1.45 20.74 -14.67
N GLU A 347 2.39 21.63 -14.92
CA GLU A 347 3.58 21.33 -15.69
C GLU A 347 4.51 20.37 -14.92
N LEU A 348 4.70 20.60 -13.62
CA LEU A 348 5.47 19.71 -12.75
C LEU A 348 4.82 18.32 -12.68
N LEU A 349 3.49 18.24 -12.55
CA LEU A 349 2.75 16.97 -12.56
C LEU A 349 2.99 16.17 -13.85
N LYS A 350 2.99 16.84 -15.00
CA LYS A 350 3.30 16.20 -16.29
C LYS A 350 4.74 15.68 -16.33
N SER A 351 5.70 16.47 -15.83
CA SER A 351 7.11 16.08 -15.78
C SER A 351 7.35 14.88 -14.83
N VAL A 352 6.61 14.82 -13.73
CA VAL A 352 6.71 13.73 -12.74
C VAL A 352 6.03 12.44 -13.23
N GLY A 353 5.09 12.53 -14.19
CA GLY A 353 4.35 11.39 -14.74
C GLY A 353 3.28 10.83 -13.79
N SER A 354 2.37 10.02 -14.31
CA SER A 354 1.18 9.48 -13.62
C SER A 354 1.47 8.27 -12.74
N GLY A 355 2.54 8.21 -12.02
CA GLY A 355 2.75 7.20 -10.94
C GLY A 355 2.88 5.72 -11.34
N VAL A 356 2.72 5.38 -12.61
CA VAL A 356 2.72 4.00 -13.13
C VAL A 356 3.89 3.74 -14.10
N ASP A 357 4.73 4.75 -14.36
CA ASP A 357 5.87 4.58 -15.26
C ASP A 357 6.94 3.72 -14.58
N ASN A 358 7.13 2.53 -15.13
CA ASN A 358 8.22 1.63 -14.80
C ASN A 358 9.54 2.33 -15.19
N MET A 359 10.30 2.80 -14.22
CA MET A 359 11.72 3.09 -14.43
C MET A 359 12.40 1.77 -14.77
N SER A 360 13.28 1.77 -15.76
CA SER A 360 14.16 0.62 -16.06
C SER A 360 15.08 0.36 -14.85
N GLU A 361 15.49 -0.88 -14.65
CA GLU A 361 16.38 -1.23 -13.55
C GLU A 361 17.68 -0.43 -13.57
N ASP A 362 18.17 -0.08 -14.75
CA ASP A 362 19.39 0.72 -14.96
C ASP A 362 19.23 2.17 -14.47
N GLU A 363 18.06 2.82 -14.71
CA GLU A 363 17.76 4.17 -14.21
C GLU A 363 17.62 4.22 -12.68
N ILE A 364 17.14 3.14 -12.09
CA ILE A 364 17.02 3.00 -10.62
C ILE A 364 18.40 2.88 -9.97
N GLU A 365 19.33 2.14 -10.57
CA GLU A 365 20.68 1.97 -10.05
C GLU A 365 21.48 3.27 -10.12
N GLU A 366 21.37 4.04 -11.19
CA GLU A 366 22.09 5.31 -11.39
C GLU A 366 21.67 6.38 -10.36
N VAL A 367 20.38 6.56 -10.15
CA VAL A 367 19.82 7.49 -9.13
C VAL A 367 20.20 7.07 -7.72
N GLN A 368 20.30 5.76 -7.44
CA GLN A 368 20.69 5.27 -6.11
C GLN A 368 22.18 5.42 -5.83
N ALA A 369 23.02 5.28 -6.84
CA ALA A 369 24.47 5.51 -6.71
C ALA A 369 24.76 6.98 -6.39
N GLU A 370 24.10 7.93 -7.08
CA GLU A 370 24.21 9.36 -6.81
C GLU A 370 23.69 9.75 -5.42
N THR A 371 22.57 9.18 -5.00
CA THR A 371 21.98 9.48 -3.67
C THR A 371 22.88 8.97 -2.55
N ALA A 372 23.46 7.79 -2.69
CA ALA A 372 24.40 7.23 -1.71
C ALA A 372 25.73 8.01 -1.63
N GLU A 373 26.16 8.61 -2.72
CA GLU A 373 27.36 9.45 -2.76
C GLU A 373 27.13 10.81 -2.08
N LEU A 374 25.95 11.39 -2.28
CA LEU A 374 25.52 12.63 -1.60
C LEU A 374 25.35 12.46 -0.09
N GLU A 375 24.81 11.31 0.36
CA GLU A 375 24.71 10.97 1.78
C GLU A 375 26.09 10.80 2.44
N LYS A 376 27.06 10.18 1.75
CA LYS A 376 28.44 10.05 2.23
C LYS A 376 29.14 11.41 2.38
N ILE A 377 28.85 12.34 1.48
CA ILE A 377 29.40 13.71 1.52
C ILE A 377 28.74 14.50 2.66
N SER A 378 27.45 14.34 2.89
CA SER A 378 26.71 14.98 3.99
C SER A 378 27.18 14.49 5.35
N ASN A 379 27.34 13.17 5.52
CA ASN A 379 27.82 12.57 6.77
C ASN A 379 29.29 12.90 7.07
N LYS A 380 30.15 13.06 6.05
CA LYS A 380 31.52 13.55 6.25
C LYS A 380 31.58 15.03 6.73
N LYS A 381 30.62 15.86 6.32
CA LYS A 381 30.54 17.27 6.79
C LYS A 381 29.96 17.37 8.19
N SER A 382 29.06 16.50 8.59
CA SER A 382 28.51 16.43 9.95
C SER A 382 29.56 15.99 10.95
N ASN A 383 30.31 14.93 10.68
CA ASN A 383 31.39 14.45 11.56
C ASN A 383 32.57 15.43 11.69
N LYS A 384 32.80 16.29 10.69
CA LYS A 384 33.81 17.33 10.79
C LYS A 384 33.40 18.52 11.66
N LYS A 385 32.08 18.76 11.80
CA LYS A 385 31.54 19.79 12.71
C LYS A 385 31.55 19.34 14.18
N GLU A 386 31.30 18.05 14.45
CA GLU A 386 31.36 17.52 15.82
C GLU A 386 32.77 17.43 16.38
N GLN A 387 33.79 17.20 15.54
CA GLN A 387 35.20 17.21 15.98
C GLN A 387 35.76 18.60 16.27
N VAL A 388 35.15 19.69 15.79
CA VAL A 388 35.60 21.08 16.05
C VAL A 388 34.98 21.65 17.33
N VAL A 389 33.89 21.04 17.84
CA VAL A 389 33.22 21.49 19.08
C VAL A 389 33.81 20.83 20.34
N THR A 390 34.64 19.79 20.17
CA THR A 390 35.24 19.06 21.33
C THR A 390 36.65 19.51 21.68
N VAL A 391 37.18 20.55 21.02
CA VAL A 391 38.55 21.10 21.25
C VAL A 391 38.53 22.63 21.54
N ALA A 392 37.44 23.13 22.08
CA ALA A 392 37.37 24.51 22.58
C ALA A 392 36.87 24.56 24.02
#